data_18eba8ddceb200074f85f8213cf367f9
#
_entry.id   18eba8ddceb200074f85f8213cf367f9
#
_cell.length_a   1.000
_cell.length_b   1.000
_cell.length_c   1.000
_cell.angle_alpha   90.00
_cell.angle_beta   90.00
_cell.angle_gamma   90.00
#
_symmetry.space_group_name_H-M   'P 1'
#
loop_
_entity.id
_entity.type
_entity.pdbx_description
1 polymer ?
#
loop_
_entity_poly.entity_id
_entity_poly.type
_entity_poly.pdbx_seq_one_letter_code
_entity_poly.pdbx_strand_id
1 'polypeptide(L)'
;PLSLAFNKRPDESVQPRDLLFFDTETTGLAGGTGTRAFMIGAADWHVDATRGAGLRVRQLLMATMAAEGAMLEAFAGWLTPATVLSSYNGRCYDAPLLKTRYRLARRSDPLAALDHVDLLFPTRRRWRGTWENCRLATIERQLLRIQREDDLPGSEAPAAWLNYLRGGSAHNLRRVGEHNHQDVVTLAQ
;
A
#
# COMPACT_ATOMS: atom_id res chain seq x y z
N PRO A 1 -6.80 17.70 11.33
CA PRO A 1 -6.01 17.84 10.10
C PRO A 1 -4.54 17.51 10.35
N LEU A 2 -3.91 16.81 9.40
CA LEU A 2 -2.49 16.48 9.44
C LEU A 2 -1.71 17.52 8.63
N SER A 3 -0.56 17.95 9.15
CA SER A 3 0.31 18.88 8.43
C SER A 3 1.09 18.16 7.33
N LEU A 4 1.18 18.76 6.14
CA LEU A 4 2.04 18.33 5.04
C LEU A 4 3.53 18.68 5.25
N ALA A 5 3.94 18.99 6.49
CA ALA A 5 5.34 19.29 6.81
C ALA A 5 6.35 18.25 6.34
N PHE A 6 5.93 16.99 6.22
CA PHE A 6 6.76 15.91 5.68
C PHE A 6 7.10 16.10 4.19
N ASN A 7 6.25 16.82 3.47
CA ASN A 7 6.42 17.17 2.05
C ASN A 7 6.98 18.61 1.87
N LYS A 8 7.53 19.21 2.92
CA LYS A 8 8.10 20.57 2.90
C LYS A 8 7.04 21.68 2.68
N ARG A 9 5.79 21.45 3.03
CA ARG A 9 4.68 22.41 2.98
C ARG A 9 4.04 22.55 4.36
N PRO A 10 4.71 23.23 5.32
CA PRO A 10 4.29 23.26 6.73
C PRO A 10 2.95 23.96 6.95
N ASP A 11 2.56 24.85 6.05
CA ASP A 11 1.34 25.67 6.17
C ASP A 11 0.10 24.95 5.60
N GLU A 12 0.29 23.82 4.90
CA GLU A 12 -0.79 23.02 4.37
C GLU A 12 -1.19 21.91 5.34
N SER A 13 -2.46 21.58 5.37
CA SER A 13 -3.00 20.47 6.17
C SER A 13 -3.78 19.49 5.31
N VAL A 14 -3.67 18.22 5.64
CA VAL A 14 -4.43 17.15 5.02
C VAL A 14 -5.63 16.82 5.90
N GLN A 15 -6.80 16.68 5.28
CA GLN A 15 -7.96 16.15 5.98
C GLN A 15 -7.91 14.62 5.99
N PRO A 16 -8.33 13.95 7.07
CA PRO A 16 -8.34 12.48 7.12
C PRO A 16 -9.12 11.85 5.95
N ARG A 17 -10.18 12.48 5.50
CA ARG A 17 -11.02 12.02 4.37
C ARG A 17 -10.33 12.05 3.01
N ASP A 18 -9.23 12.82 2.88
CA ASP A 18 -8.48 12.96 1.64
C ASP A 18 -7.34 11.92 1.57
N LEU A 19 -7.04 11.25 2.70
CA LEU A 19 -5.99 10.24 2.77
C LEU A 19 -6.45 8.92 2.14
N LEU A 20 -5.59 8.39 1.28
CA LEU A 20 -5.64 7.01 0.84
C LEU A 20 -4.34 6.32 1.26
N PHE A 21 -4.44 5.42 2.20
CA PHE A 21 -3.34 4.56 2.60
C PHE A 21 -3.23 3.41 1.61
N PHE A 22 -2.03 3.09 1.12
CA PHE A 22 -1.89 2.00 0.17
C PHE A 22 -0.57 1.25 0.34
N ASP A 23 -0.61 -0.01 -0.06
CA ASP A 23 0.53 -0.92 -0.09
C ASP A 23 0.38 -1.91 -1.24
N THR A 24 1.49 -2.46 -1.77
CA THR A 24 1.48 -3.40 -2.90
C THR A 24 2.26 -4.66 -2.62
N GLU A 25 1.69 -5.80 -3.03
CA GLU A 25 2.43 -7.05 -3.12
C GLU A 25 2.95 -7.26 -4.53
N THR A 26 4.21 -7.62 -4.64
CA THR A 26 4.92 -7.60 -5.93
C THR A 26 5.54 -8.96 -6.29
N THR A 27 5.77 -9.18 -7.58
CA THR A 27 6.39 -10.41 -8.10
C THR A 27 7.88 -10.51 -7.84
N GLY A 28 8.49 -9.50 -7.20
CA GLY A 28 9.90 -9.48 -6.84
C GLY A 28 10.33 -8.13 -6.30
N LEU A 29 11.45 -8.09 -5.58
CA LEU A 29 11.97 -6.90 -4.91
C LEU A 29 12.97 -6.12 -5.78
N ALA A 30 13.38 -6.65 -6.93
CA ALA A 30 14.42 -6.06 -7.76
C ALA A 30 13.96 -4.82 -8.55
N GLY A 31 12.65 -4.55 -8.60
CA GLY A 31 12.11 -3.48 -9.43
C GLY A 31 12.25 -3.78 -10.94
N GLY A 32 12.16 -2.70 -11.75
CA GLY A 32 12.28 -2.80 -13.21
C GLY A 32 11.00 -3.21 -13.92
N THR A 33 11.07 -3.33 -15.25
CA THR A 33 9.90 -3.56 -16.11
C THR A 33 9.28 -4.96 -15.98
N GLY A 34 10.04 -5.92 -15.46
CA GLY A 34 9.58 -7.30 -15.21
C GLY A 34 8.80 -7.47 -13.91
N THR A 35 8.97 -6.56 -12.96
CA THR A 35 8.26 -6.61 -11.69
C THR A 35 6.83 -6.07 -11.85
N ARG A 36 5.86 -6.78 -11.26
CA ARG A 36 4.44 -6.41 -11.27
C ARG A 36 3.92 -6.32 -9.85
N ALA A 37 2.99 -5.40 -9.60
CA ALA A 37 2.12 -5.51 -8.46
C ALA A 37 1.05 -6.55 -8.80
N PHE A 38 0.94 -7.61 -8.01
CA PHE A 38 -0.13 -8.59 -8.18
C PHE A 38 -1.27 -8.39 -7.19
N MET A 39 -1.02 -7.60 -6.14
CA MET A 39 -2.04 -7.12 -5.21
C MET A 39 -1.81 -5.65 -4.91
N ILE A 40 -2.90 -4.90 -4.78
CA ILE A 40 -2.92 -3.53 -4.30
C ILE A 40 -3.94 -3.45 -3.19
N GLY A 41 -3.49 -3.18 -1.98
CA GLY A 41 -4.35 -2.86 -0.84
C GLY A 41 -4.46 -1.35 -0.66
N ALA A 42 -5.65 -0.88 -0.28
CA ALA A 42 -5.85 0.49 0.12
C ALA A 42 -6.89 0.62 1.23
N ALA A 43 -6.69 1.61 2.09
CA ALA A 43 -7.61 2.00 3.13
C ALA A 43 -7.91 3.50 3.06
N ASP A 44 -9.15 3.88 3.27
CA ASP A 44 -9.60 5.28 3.31
C ASP A 44 -10.76 5.47 4.31
N TRP A 45 -10.92 6.68 4.80
CA TRP A 45 -12.07 7.03 5.61
C TRP A 45 -13.32 7.17 4.74
N HIS A 46 -14.34 6.40 5.08
CA HIS A 46 -15.59 6.31 4.32
C HIS A 46 -16.79 6.45 5.25
N VAL A 47 -17.82 7.10 4.74
CA VAL A 47 -19.12 7.20 5.43
C VAL A 47 -20.12 6.31 4.69
N ASP A 48 -20.50 5.22 5.34
CA ASP A 48 -21.54 4.32 4.86
C ASP A 48 -22.90 4.76 5.41
N ALA A 49 -23.93 4.73 4.57
CA ALA A 49 -25.27 5.19 4.95
C ALA A 49 -25.90 4.36 6.08
N THR A 50 -25.48 3.10 6.25
CA THR A 50 -26.04 2.17 7.23
C THR A 50 -25.12 1.92 8.42
N ARG A 51 -23.78 1.97 8.19
CA ARG A 51 -22.76 1.63 9.20
C ARG A 51 -22.08 2.85 9.80
N GLY A 52 -22.33 4.04 9.25
CA GLY A 52 -21.67 5.28 9.70
C GLY A 52 -20.24 5.44 9.16
N ALA A 53 -19.46 6.31 9.83
CA ALA A 53 -18.09 6.58 9.44
C ALA A 53 -17.14 5.48 9.93
N GLY A 54 -16.21 5.07 9.07
CA GLY A 54 -15.21 4.05 9.42
C GLY A 54 -14.09 3.95 8.39
N LEU A 55 -13.11 3.13 8.71
CA LEU A 55 -12.03 2.79 7.78
C LEU A 55 -12.55 1.74 6.81
N ARG A 56 -12.52 2.06 5.51
CA ARG A 56 -12.83 1.12 4.44
C ARG A 56 -11.52 0.55 3.89
N VAL A 57 -11.39 -0.77 3.90
CA VAL A 57 -10.28 -1.47 3.27
C VAL A 57 -10.75 -2.11 1.97
N ARG A 58 -9.96 -1.96 0.92
CA ARG A 58 -10.20 -2.54 -0.40
C ARG A 58 -8.92 -3.20 -0.88
N GLN A 59 -9.03 -4.37 -1.47
CA GLN A 59 -7.91 -5.08 -2.06
C GLN A 59 -8.24 -5.51 -3.48
N LEU A 60 -7.29 -5.31 -4.38
CA LEU A 60 -7.33 -5.79 -5.76
C LEU A 60 -6.29 -6.90 -5.90
N LEU A 61 -6.72 -8.04 -6.39
CA LEU A 61 -5.86 -9.18 -6.67
C LEU A 61 -5.84 -9.48 -8.17
N MET A 62 -4.66 -9.59 -8.73
CA MET A 62 -4.45 -10.03 -10.09
C MET A 62 -4.56 -11.56 -10.16
N ALA A 63 -5.76 -12.06 -10.47
CA ALA A 63 -6.03 -13.49 -10.53
C ALA A 63 -5.43 -14.18 -11.78
N THR A 64 -5.08 -13.41 -12.81
CA THR A 64 -4.38 -13.87 -14.02
C THR A 64 -3.43 -12.76 -14.48
N MET A 65 -2.42 -13.12 -15.27
CA MET A 65 -1.48 -12.14 -15.83
C MET A 65 -2.18 -11.09 -16.74
N ALA A 66 -3.28 -11.48 -17.38
CA ALA A 66 -4.06 -10.59 -18.25
C ALA A 66 -4.89 -9.54 -17.47
N ALA A 67 -5.15 -9.78 -16.19
CA ALA A 67 -5.98 -8.90 -15.36
C ALA A 67 -5.28 -7.60 -14.91
N GLU A 68 -3.98 -7.43 -15.20
CA GLU A 68 -3.21 -6.26 -14.75
C GLU A 68 -3.85 -4.94 -15.18
N GLY A 69 -4.27 -4.82 -16.44
CA GLY A 69 -4.88 -3.59 -16.95
C GLY A 69 -6.17 -3.22 -16.20
N ALA A 70 -7.01 -4.22 -15.92
CA ALA A 70 -8.26 -4.01 -15.17
C ALA A 70 -7.97 -3.63 -13.69
N MET A 71 -6.97 -4.26 -13.07
CA MET A 71 -6.55 -3.92 -11.71
C MET A 71 -6.03 -2.48 -11.61
N LEU A 72 -5.19 -2.06 -12.54
CA LEU A 72 -4.68 -0.68 -12.60
C LEU A 72 -5.82 0.33 -12.80
N GLU A 73 -6.78 0.02 -13.66
CA GLU A 73 -7.96 0.88 -13.88
C GLU A 73 -8.83 0.99 -12.64
N ALA A 74 -9.10 -0.12 -11.98
CA ALA A 74 -9.87 -0.14 -10.73
C ALA A 74 -9.17 0.68 -9.64
N PHE A 75 -7.84 0.56 -9.50
CA PHE A 75 -7.09 1.39 -8.55
C PHE A 75 -7.13 2.88 -8.90
N ALA A 76 -6.95 3.23 -10.17
CA ALA A 76 -7.10 4.63 -10.62
C ALA A 76 -8.48 5.20 -10.31
N GLY A 77 -9.54 4.39 -10.40
CA GLY A 77 -10.91 4.78 -10.05
C GLY A 77 -11.14 5.07 -8.56
N TRP A 78 -10.22 4.73 -7.69
CA TRP A 78 -10.28 5.09 -6.26
C TRP A 78 -9.69 6.47 -5.97
N LEU A 79 -8.96 7.04 -6.91
CA LEU A 79 -8.23 8.29 -6.74
C LEU A 79 -9.04 9.48 -7.28
N THR A 80 -8.95 10.59 -6.60
CA THR A 80 -9.50 11.88 -6.99
C THR A 80 -8.41 12.93 -6.97
N PRO A 81 -8.58 14.09 -7.59
CA PRO A 81 -7.61 15.19 -7.52
C PRO A 81 -7.31 15.67 -6.08
N ALA A 82 -8.22 15.43 -5.14
CA ALA A 82 -8.02 15.77 -3.72
C ALA A 82 -7.31 14.66 -2.92
N THR A 83 -7.10 13.48 -3.51
CA THR A 83 -6.48 12.37 -2.81
C THR A 83 -5.04 12.70 -2.42
N VAL A 84 -4.71 12.44 -1.17
CA VAL A 84 -3.34 12.43 -0.66
C VAL A 84 -2.95 10.99 -0.36
N LEU A 85 -1.95 10.50 -1.05
CA LEU A 85 -1.44 9.15 -0.86
C LEU A 85 -0.66 9.05 0.46
N SER A 86 -0.84 7.96 1.19
CA SER A 86 -0.01 7.61 2.32
C SER A 86 0.50 6.17 2.18
N SER A 87 1.76 5.95 2.51
CA SER A 87 2.39 4.63 2.43
C SER A 87 3.55 4.50 3.41
N TYR A 88 4.14 3.31 3.48
CA TYR A 88 5.37 3.08 4.22
C TYR A 88 6.50 2.67 3.27
N ASN A 89 7.40 3.58 2.94
CA ASN A 89 8.45 3.42 1.94
C ASN A 89 7.94 3.34 0.48
N GLY A 90 6.67 3.59 0.25
CA GLY A 90 6.04 3.46 -1.07
C GLY A 90 6.48 4.52 -2.07
N ARG A 91 7.02 5.66 -1.62
CA ARG A 91 7.64 6.65 -2.53
C ARG A 91 8.85 6.09 -3.27
N CYS A 92 9.56 5.14 -2.65
CA CYS A 92 10.75 4.53 -3.22
C CYS A 92 10.46 3.23 -3.96
N TYR A 93 9.34 2.54 -3.66
CA TYR A 93 9.03 1.22 -4.21
C TYR A 93 7.69 1.17 -4.94
N ASP A 94 6.58 1.35 -4.24
CA ASP A 94 5.24 1.13 -4.79
C ASP A 94 4.87 2.15 -5.87
N ALA A 95 5.06 3.44 -5.61
CA ALA A 95 4.72 4.48 -6.56
C ALA A 95 5.55 4.41 -7.86
N PRO A 96 6.89 4.25 -7.84
CA PRO A 96 7.68 4.04 -9.06
C PRO A 96 7.30 2.76 -9.81
N LEU A 97 6.98 1.68 -9.09
CA LEU A 97 6.51 0.45 -9.71
C LEU A 97 5.19 0.70 -10.44
N LEU A 98 4.17 1.22 -9.76
CA LEU A 98 2.86 1.51 -10.35
C LEU A 98 2.99 2.45 -11.55
N LYS A 99 3.77 3.53 -11.43
CA LYS A 99 4.09 4.43 -12.56
C LYS A 99 4.62 3.66 -13.77
N THR A 100 5.55 2.73 -13.56
CA THR A 100 6.11 1.89 -14.61
C THR A 100 5.02 1.00 -15.24
N ARG A 101 4.15 0.40 -14.40
CA ARG A 101 3.05 -0.46 -14.87
C ARG A 101 2.02 0.31 -15.68
N TYR A 102 1.58 1.50 -15.23
CA TYR A 102 0.70 2.38 -15.99
C TYR A 102 1.31 2.75 -17.35
N ARG A 103 2.59 3.13 -17.39
CA ARG A 103 3.30 3.46 -18.63
C ARG A 103 3.33 2.26 -19.60
N LEU A 104 3.65 1.05 -19.12
CA LEU A 104 3.68 -0.16 -19.94
C LEU A 104 2.28 -0.55 -20.43
N ALA A 105 1.24 -0.29 -19.63
CA ALA A 105 -0.15 -0.45 -20.03
C ALA A 105 -0.66 0.66 -20.99
N ARG A 106 0.20 1.63 -21.37
CA ARG A 106 -0.13 2.81 -22.19
C ARG A 106 -1.26 3.65 -21.57
N ARG A 107 -1.23 3.79 -20.24
CA ARG A 107 -2.17 4.59 -19.46
C ARG A 107 -1.45 5.76 -18.80
N SER A 108 -2.17 6.85 -18.55
CA SER A 108 -1.64 7.95 -17.75
C SER A 108 -1.41 7.48 -16.31
N ASP A 109 -0.34 7.99 -15.68
CA ASP A 109 -0.04 7.73 -14.27
C ASP A 109 -0.98 8.55 -13.38
N PRO A 110 -1.92 7.94 -12.65
CA PRO A 110 -2.87 8.65 -11.83
C PRO A 110 -2.26 9.20 -10.52
N LEU A 111 -1.04 8.75 -10.17
CA LEU A 111 -0.36 9.17 -8.96
C LEU A 111 0.49 10.44 -9.18
N ALA A 112 0.79 10.78 -10.44
CA ALA A 112 1.80 11.80 -10.77
C ALA A 112 1.48 13.20 -10.21
N ALA A 113 0.20 13.56 -10.09
CA ALA A 113 -0.25 14.86 -9.62
C ALA A 113 -0.65 14.85 -8.13
N LEU A 114 -0.60 13.70 -7.47
CA LEU A 114 -1.05 13.57 -6.08
C LEU A 114 0.09 13.80 -5.09
N ASP A 115 -0.27 14.42 -3.98
CA ASP A 115 0.63 14.47 -2.83
C ASP A 115 0.82 13.08 -2.23
N HIS A 116 2.01 12.82 -1.72
CA HIS A 116 2.36 11.53 -1.16
C HIS A 116 3.13 11.68 0.14
N VAL A 117 2.48 11.32 1.23
CA VAL A 117 3.06 11.24 2.58
C VAL A 117 3.63 9.86 2.81
N ASP A 118 4.94 9.72 2.86
CA ASP A 118 5.60 8.45 3.16
C ASP A 118 6.02 8.42 4.63
N LEU A 119 5.37 7.55 5.40
CA LEU A 119 5.52 7.45 6.84
C LEU A 119 6.89 6.91 7.30
N LEU A 120 7.66 6.28 6.41
CA LEU A 120 9.02 5.83 6.74
C LEU A 120 9.94 7.02 7.12
N PHE A 121 9.80 8.16 6.45
CA PHE A 121 10.69 9.30 6.69
C PHE A 121 10.49 9.93 8.08
N PRO A 122 9.28 10.26 8.54
CA PRO A 122 9.07 10.73 9.92
C PRO A 122 9.41 9.66 10.95
N THR A 123 9.14 8.38 10.67
CA THR A 123 9.54 7.26 11.53
C THR A 123 11.05 7.23 11.72
N ARG A 124 11.82 7.26 10.64
CA ARG A 124 13.29 7.30 10.71
C ARG A 124 13.80 8.56 11.44
N ARG A 125 13.16 9.69 11.24
CA ARG A 125 13.55 10.95 11.93
C ARG A 125 13.39 10.82 13.44
N ARG A 126 12.34 10.13 13.90
CA ARG A 126 12.00 10.04 15.31
C ARG A 126 12.67 8.89 16.04
N TRP A 127 12.83 7.72 15.39
CA TRP A 127 13.20 6.47 16.07
C TRP A 127 14.43 5.76 15.50
N ARG A 128 15.12 6.31 14.49
CA ARG A 128 16.40 5.75 14.04
C ARG A 128 17.39 5.73 15.20
N GLY A 129 17.97 4.56 15.48
CA GLY A 129 18.89 4.36 16.59
C GLY A 129 18.23 4.14 17.96
N THR A 130 16.90 4.27 18.04
CA THR A 130 16.16 3.92 19.27
C THR A 130 15.72 2.45 19.23
N TRP A 131 15.27 1.97 18.06
CA TRP A 131 14.87 0.59 17.86
C TRP A 131 15.82 -0.13 16.91
N GLU A 132 15.73 -1.45 16.87
CA GLU A 132 16.58 -2.31 16.03
C GLU A 132 16.52 -1.96 14.54
N ASN A 133 15.36 -1.49 14.07
CA ASN A 133 15.15 -0.98 12.72
C ASN A 133 13.86 -0.12 12.68
N CYS A 134 13.57 0.46 11.49
CA CYS A 134 12.34 1.22 11.24
C CYS A 134 11.45 0.50 10.21
N ARG A 135 11.28 -0.80 10.28
CA ARG A 135 10.31 -1.54 9.46
C ARG A 135 8.90 -1.36 10.03
N LEU A 136 7.87 -1.53 9.20
CA LEU A 136 6.49 -1.41 9.62
C LEU A 136 6.17 -2.35 10.79
N ALA A 137 6.55 -3.62 10.72
CA ALA A 137 6.39 -4.58 11.80
C ALA A 137 7.05 -4.16 13.12
N THR A 138 8.14 -3.38 13.07
CA THR A 138 8.77 -2.82 14.28
C THR A 138 7.92 -1.71 14.87
N ILE A 139 7.34 -0.84 14.02
CA ILE A 139 6.40 0.20 14.45
C ILE A 139 5.18 -0.43 15.10
N GLU A 140 4.60 -1.44 14.49
CA GLU A 140 3.47 -2.18 15.03
C GLU A 140 3.74 -2.68 16.44
N ARG A 141 4.87 -3.38 16.61
CA ARG A 141 5.23 -3.96 17.90
C ARG A 141 5.55 -2.89 18.95
N GLN A 142 6.37 -1.89 18.59
CA GLN A 142 6.92 -0.94 19.55
C GLN A 142 5.94 0.19 19.88
N LEU A 143 5.23 0.70 18.87
CA LEU A 143 4.38 1.88 19.03
C LEU A 143 2.90 1.50 19.16
N LEU A 144 2.38 0.65 18.28
CA LEU A 144 0.95 0.33 18.19
C LEU A 144 0.57 -0.88 19.06
N ARG A 145 1.55 -1.63 19.58
CA ARG A 145 1.33 -2.84 20.39
C ARG A 145 0.60 -3.95 19.62
N ILE A 146 0.74 -3.96 18.30
CA ILE A 146 0.22 -5.00 17.43
C ILE A 146 1.26 -6.12 17.32
N GLN A 147 0.82 -7.35 17.53
CA GLN A 147 1.59 -8.56 17.26
C GLN A 147 0.87 -9.34 16.17
N ARG A 148 1.58 -9.63 15.08
CA ARG A 148 1.04 -10.46 14.00
C ARG A 148 1.21 -11.93 14.38
N GLU A 149 0.11 -12.67 14.31
CA GLU A 149 0.12 -14.11 14.49
C GLU A 149 0.10 -14.77 13.11
N ASP A 150 0.91 -15.82 12.92
CA ASP A 150 0.99 -16.61 11.68
C ASP A 150 1.19 -15.78 10.38
N ASP A 151 1.91 -14.66 10.49
CA ASP A 151 2.17 -13.77 9.36
C ASP A 151 3.07 -14.44 8.32
N LEU A 152 2.72 -14.32 7.05
CA LEU A 152 3.55 -14.80 5.95
C LEU A 152 4.62 -13.76 5.65
N PRO A 153 5.92 -14.10 5.69
CA PRO A 153 6.97 -13.15 5.31
C PRO A 153 6.72 -12.59 3.90
N GLY A 154 6.82 -11.27 3.73
CA GLY A 154 6.60 -10.62 2.43
C GLY A 154 7.49 -11.15 1.30
N SER A 155 8.67 -11.74 1.66
CA SER A 155 9.54 -12.43 0.70
C SER A 155 8.92 -13.69 0.08
N GLU A 156 7.90 -14.27 0.71
CA GLU A 156 7.17 -15.45 0.21
C GLU A 156 5.96 -15.08 -0.67
N ALA A 157 5.53 -13.84 -0.67
CA ALA A 157 4.38 -13.35 -1.42
C ALA A 157 4.49 -13.65 -2.94
N PRO A 158 5.65 -13.45 -3.61
CA PRO A 158 5.80 -13.81 -5.02
C PRO A 158 5.58 -15.30 -5.29
N ALA A 159 6.13 -16.16 -4.43
CA ALA A 159 6.00 -17.61 -4.58
C ALA A 159 4.56 -18.08 -4.36
N ALA A 160 3.86 -17.51 -3.38
CA ALA A 160 2.46 -17.81 -3.09
C ALA A 160 1.57 -17.48 -4.30
N TRP A 161 1.76 -16.31 -4.90
CA TRP A 161 0.99 -15.90 -6.08
C TRP A 161 1.30 -16.76 -7.32
N LEU A 162 2.58 -17.03 -7.60
CA LEU A 162 2.98 -17.87 -8.73
C LEU A 162 2.47 -19.31 -8.58
N ASN A 163 2.47 -19.86 -7.36
CA ASN A 163 1.89 -21.17 -7.09
C ASN A 163 0.40 -21.20 -7.41
N TYR A 164 -0.34 -20.17 -6.97
CA TYR A 164 -1.76 -20.04 -7.30
C TYR A 164 -2.01 -19.97 -8.79
N LEU A 165 -1.25 -19.19 -9.56
CA LEU A 165 -1.38 -19.08 -11.01
C LEU A 165 -1.14 -20.41 -11.75
N ARG A 166 -0.35 -21.31 -11.16
CA ARG A 166 -0.07 -22.64 -11.68
C ARG A 166 -1.12 -23.70 -11.27
N GLY A 167 -2.21 -23.28 -10.65
CA GLY A 167 -3.27 -24.15 -10.16
C GLY A 167 -3.00 -24.78 -8.79
N GLY A 168 -2.01 -24.28 -8.05
CA GLY A 168 -1.74 -24.71 -6.68
C GLY A 168 -2.73 -24.11 -5.67
N SER A 169 -2.52 -24.47 -4.39
CA SER A 169 -3.37 -24.01 -3.30
C SER A 169 -3.35 -22.49 -3.14
N ALA A 170 -4.52 -21.90 -2.90
CA ALA A 170 -4.66 -20.48 -2.55
C ALA A 170 -4.36 -20.18 -1.07
N HIS A 171 -3.97 -21.17 -0.25
CA HIS A 171 -3.78 -21.00 1.19
C HIS A 171 -2.80 -19.87 1.51
N ASN A 172 -1.58 -19.94 0.98
CA ASN A 172 -0.57 -18.91 1.22
C ASN A 172 -0.94 -17.57 0.57
N LEU A 173 -1.65 -17.58 -0.57
CA LEU A 173 -2.12 -16.34 -1.19
C LEU A 173 -3.15 -15.60 -0.32
N ARG A 174 -3.99 -16.32 0.43
CA ARG A 174 -4.89 -15.71 1.43
C ARG A 174 -4.10 -15.04 2.53
N ARG A 175 -3.05 -15.69 3.04
CA ARG A 175 -2.15 -15.12 4.06
C ARG A 175 -1.45 -13.86 3.56
N VAL A 176 -1.06 -13.82 2.27
CA VAL A 176 -0.56 -12.58 1.63
C VAL A 176 -1.64 -11.49 1.66
N GLY A 177 -2.90 -11.84 1.38
CA GLY A 177 -4.02 -10.90 1.47
C GLY A 177 -4.23 -10.38 2.90
N GLU A 178 -4.10 -11.22 3.91
CA GLU A 178 -4.19 -10.85 5.33
C GLU A 178 -3.02 -9.94 5.73
N HIS A 179 -1.80 -10.24 5.27
CA HIS A 179 -0.62 -9.41 5.46
C HIS A 179 -0.82 -8.01 4.90
N ASN A 180 -1.15 -7.90 3.62
CA ASN A 180 -1.42 -6.63 2.95
C ASN A 180 -2.59 -5.86 3.59
N HIS A 181 -3.66 -6.56 4.01
CA HIS A 181 -4.75 -5.95 4.77
C HIS A 181 -4.25 -5.30 6.06
N GLN A 182 -3.44 -6.04 6.84
CA GLN A 182 -2.87 -5.52 8.09
C GLN A 182 -1.97 -4.31 7.82
N ASP A 183 -1.15 -4.33 6.76
CA ASP A 183 -0.29 -3.22 6.40
C ASP A 183 -1.08 -1.93 6.19
N VAL A 184 -2.13 -1.96 5.35
CA VAL A 184 -2.93 -0.74 5.08
C VAL A 184 -3.75 -0.28 6.28
N VAL A 185 -4.19 -1.19 7.15
CA VAL A 185 -4.85 -0.84 8.42
C VAL A 185 -3.85 -0.17 9.38
N THR A 186 -2.65 -0.72 9.48
CA THR A 186 -1.57 -0.15 10.30
C THR A 186 -1.19 1.27 9.85
N LEU A 187 -1.17 1.53 8.53
CA LEU A 187 -0.88 2.86 7.99
C LEU A 187 -1.91 3.92 8.43
N ALA A 188 -3.14 3.51 8.71
CA ALA A 188 -4.23 4.40 9.12
C ALA A 188 -4.26 4.71 10.63
N GLN A 189 -3.48 4.01 11.44
CA GLN A 189 -3.36 4.17 12.90
C GLN A 189 -2.27 5.15 13.29
#